data_e7daa97ea16d2c1615df64780d317b8a
#
_entry.id   e7daa97ea16d2c1615df64780d317b8a
#
_cell.length_a   1.000
_cell.length_b   1.000
_cell.length_c   1.000
_cell.angle_alpha   90.00
_cell.angle_beta   90.00
_cell.angle_gamma   90.00
#
_symmetry.space_group_name_H-M   'P 1'
#
loop_
_entity.id
_entity.type
_entity.pdbx_description
1 polymer ?
#
loop_
_entity_poly.entity_id
_entity_poly.type
_entity_poly.pdbx_seq_one_letter_code
_entity_poly.pdbx_strand_id
1 'polypeptide(L)'
;MNNVINKEQINSFLNSWAEGVLAIGKCYLENENYTQRALIFIEKHYAFDHGSVMFKPTFTQEKIFRNDKESALSYFAGGEVPEDSGFAIKPWESINLSEVNYLIENNFSAVMGTLHLKPFDNEKISVIAFTFVLEKYNDSIKIKIHHSSEIK
;
A
#
# COMPACT_ATOMS: atom_id res chain seq x y z
N MET A 1 -18.54 -8.93 -19.14
CA MET A 1 -18.02 -7.77 -18.42
C MET A 1 -16.51 -7.64 -18.63
N ASN A 2 -16.04 -6.42 -18.75
CA ASN A 2 -14.63 -6.17 -18.99
C ASN A 2 -13.86 -6.09 -17.66
N ASN A 3 -13.01 -7.08 -17.40
CA ASN A 3 -12.17 -7.13 -16.19
C ASN A 3 -10.76 -6.62 -16.44
N VAL A 4 -10.49 -6.13 -17.67
CA VAL A 4 -9.18 -5.58 -18.00
C VAL A 4 -8.97 -4.27 -17.26
N ILE A 5 -7.81 -4.14 -16.62
CA ILE A 5 -7.41 -2.92 -15.96
C ILE A 5 -6.33 -2.27 -16.83
N ASN A 6 -6.65 -1.13 -17.41
CA ASN A 6 -5.74 -0.46 -18.33
C ASN A 6 -4.70 0.37 -17.57
N LYS A 7 -3.71 0.88 -18.30
CA LYS A 7 -2.59 1.63 -17.76
C LYS A 7 -3.03 2.88 -16.99
N GLU A 8 -4.02 3.59 -17.51
CA GLU A 8 -4.55 4.80 -16.88
C GLU A 8 -5.20 4.47 -15.54
N GLN A 9 -5.98 3.38 -15.49
CA GLN A 9 -6.61 2.91 -14.26
C GLN A 9 -5.57 2.48 -13.23
N ILE A 10 -4.50 1.81 -13.66
CA ILE A 10 -3.39 1.43 -12.78
C ILE A 10 -2.75 2.68 -12.19
N ASN A 11 -2.44 3.68 -13.02
CA ASN A 11 -1.82 4.92 -12.55
C ASN A 11 -2.69 5.65 -11.53
N SER A 12 -4.00 5.72 -11.78
CA SER A 12 -4.93 6.31 -10.83
C SER A 12 -4.95 5.55 -9.51
N PHE A 13 -4.91 4.21 -9.59
CA PHE A 13 -4.87 3.37 -8.40
C PHE A 13 -3.59 3.62 -7.59
N LEU A 14 -2.43 3.65 -8.25
CA LEU A 14 -1.15 3.90 -7.59
C LEU A 14 -1.13 5.26 -6.89
N ASN A 15 -1.66 6.29 -7.54
CA ASN A 15 -1.76 7.62 -6.94
C ASN A 15 -2.69 7.61 -5.73
N SER A 16 -3.82 6.91 -5.82
CA SER A 16 -4.76 6.77 -4.71
C SER A 16 -4.10 6.08 -3.52
N TRP A 17 -3.32 5.04 -3.78
CA TRP A 17 -2.59 4.32 -2.72
C TRP A 17 -1.61 5.26 -2.02
N ALA A 18 -0.79 5.97 -2.79
CA ALA A 18 0.21 6.89 -2.23
C ALA A 18 -0.46 8.01 -1.42
N GLU A 19 -1.51 8.63 -1.97
CA GLU A 19 -2.26 9.68 -1.27
C GLU A 19 -2.91 9.15 0.01
N GLY A 20 -3.38 7.90 -0.02
CA GLY A 20 -3.98 7.26 1.14
C GLY A 20 -2.99 7.09 2.28
N VAL A 21 -1.76 6.67 1.97
CA VAL A 21 -0.70 6.54 2.98
C VAL A 21 -0.37 7.92 3.58
N LEU A 22 -0.24 8.93 2.72
CA LEU A 22 0.03 10.30 3.18
C LEU A 22 -1.09 10.82 4.07
N ALA A 23 -2.35 10.51 3.74
CA ALA A 23 -3.51 10.93 4.53
C ALA A 23 -3.51 10.32 5.94
N ILE A 24 -3.09 9.07 6.06
CA ILE A 24 -2.98 8.41 7.37
C ILE A 24 -1.95 9.15 8.22
N GLY A 25 -0.80 9.48 7.65
CA GLY A 25 0.24 10.24 8.35
C GLY A 25 -0.22 11.61 8.78
N LYS A 26 -1.00 12.29 7.93
CA LYS A 26 -1.57 13.59 8.26
C LYS A 26 -2.55 13.50 9.43
N CYS A 27 -3.41 12.49 9.44
CA CYS A 27 -4.30 12.23 10.57
C CYS A 27 -3.52 12.05 11.86
N TYR A 28 -2.43 11.32 11.80
CA TYR A 28 -1.56 11.09 12.96
C TYR A 28 -0.98 12.43 13.48
N LEU A 29 -0.47 13.25 12.57
CA LEU A 29 0.11 14.57 12.94
C LEU A 29 -0.93 15.52 13.53
N GLU A 30 -2.18 15.41 13.08
CA GLU A 30 -3.28 16.28 13.56
C GLU A 30 -4.01 15.68 14.76
N ASN A 31 -3.52 14.58 15.33
CA ASN A 31 -4.12 13.89 16.47
C ASN A 31 -5.56 13.43 16.19
N GLU A 32 -5.83 13.06 14.95
CA GLU A 32 -7.12 12.51 14.55
C GLU A 32 -7.08 10.98 14.58
N ASN A 33 -8.21 10.33 14.27
CA ASN A 33 -8.29 8.86 14.31
C ASN A 33 -7.60 8.23 13.11
N TYR A 34 -6.28 8.11 13.18
CA TYR A 34 -5.48 7.56 12.10
C TYR A 34 -5.68 6.04 11.92
N THR A 35 -6.04 5.33 13.00
CA THR A 35 -6.33 3.89 12.89
C THR A 35 -7.56 3.65 12.02
N GLN A 36 -8.62 4.43 12.22
CA GLN A 36 -9.81 4.35 11.39
C GLN A 36 -9.50 4.74 9.94
N ARG A 37 -8.69 5.77 9.75
CA ARG A 37 -8.26 6.18 8.40
C ARG A 37 -7.47 5.06 7.71
N ALA A 38 -6.60 4.38 8.45
CA ALA A 38 -5.83 3.26 7.92
C ALA A 38 -6.74 2.09 7.54
N LEU A 39 -7.76 1.81 8.35
CA LEU A 39 -8.71 0.75 8.03
C LEU A 39 -9.47 1.06 6.74
N ILE A 40 -9.95 2.28 6.58
CA ILE A 40 -10.62 2.73 5.35
C ILE A 40 -9.68 2.58 4.15
N PHE A 41 -8.42 2.97 4.30
CA PHE A 41 -7.39 2.84 3.27
C PHE A 41 -7.21 1.38 2.85
N ILE A 42 -7.10 0.47 3.81
CA ILE A 42 -6.92 -0.96 3.54
C ILE A 42 -8.14 -1.53 2.83
N GLU A 43 -9.34 -1.20 3.29
CA GLU A 43 -10.57 -1.71 2.68
C GLU A 43 -10.76 -1.20 1.26
N LYS A 44 -10.31 0.02 0.99
CA LYS A 44 -10.39 0.60 -0.36
C LYS A 44 -9.39 -0.05 -1.33
N HIS A 45 -8.18 -0.35 -0.88
CA HIS A 45 -7.08 -0.73 -1.77
C HIS A 45 -6.75 -2.21 -1.79
N TYR A 46 -7.11 -2.97 -0.76
CA TYR A 46 -6.77 -4.40 -0.65
C TYR A 46 -8.04 -5.25 -0.70
N ALA A 47 -7.92 -6.43 -1.29
CA ALA A 47 -9.07 -7.30 -1.55
C ALA A 47 -9.42 -8.24 -0.39
N PHE A 48 -9.08 -7.88 0.84
CA PHE A 48 -9.34 -8.74 2.00
C PHE A 48 -10.81 -9.14 2.17
N ASP A 49 -11.73 -8.25 1.76
CA ASP A 49 -13.17 -8.53 1.87
C ASP A 49 -13.71 -9.36 0.70
N HIS A 50 -12.85 -9.71 -0.27
CA HIS A 50 -13.22 -10.44 -1.47
C HIS A 50 -12.53 -11.79 -1.59
N GLY A 51 -11.70 -12.17 -0.62
CA GLY A 51 -10.98 -13.44 -0.65
C GLY A 51 -9.56 -13.29 -0.12
N SER A 52 -8.72 -14.25 -0.48
CA SER A 52 -7.34 -14.30 0.00
C SER A 52 -6.48 -13.20 -0.60
N VAL A 53 -5.63 -12.61 0.22
CA VAL A 53 -4.64 -11.62 -0.18
C VAL A 53 -3.29 -12.07 0.37
N MET A 54 -2.24 -11.92 -0.44
CA MET A 54 -0.87 -12.14 0.05
C MET A 54 -0.16 -10.80 0.11
N PHE A 55 0.38 -10.48 1.28
CA PHE A 55 1.03 -9.19 1.49
C PHE A 55 2.33 -9.37 2.27
N LYS A 56 3.45 -9.04 1.62
CA LYS A 56 4.77 -8.96 2.26
C LYS A 56 5.18 -7.49 2.27
N PRO A 57 4.95 -6.77 3.40
CA PRO A 57 5.34 -5.37 3.50
C PRO A 57 6.87 -5.18 3.47
N THR A 58 7.30 -3.93 3.33
CA THR A 58 8.71 -3.59 3.21
C THR A 58 9.51 -3.89 4.48
N PHE A 59 9.00 -3.43 5.62
CA PHE A 59 9.79 -3.40 6.87
C PHE A 59 9.27 -4.38 7.90
N THR A 60 9.16 -5.66 7.55
CA THR A 60 8.80 -6.72 8.49
C THR A 60 10.01 -7.62 8.73
N GLN A 61 10.18 -8.09 9.96
CA GLN A 61 11.32 -8.92 10.35
C GLN A 61 10.91 -10.24 11.00
N GLU A 62 9.88 -10.23 11.85
CA GLU A 62 9.42 -11.42 12.55
C GLU A 62 8.15 -11.99 11.93
N LYS A 63 7.09 -11.20 11.86
CA LYS A 63 5.89 -11.60 11.13
C LYS A 63 5.97 -11.03 9.71
N ILE A 64 6.56 -11.80 8.82
CA ILE A 64 6.92 -11.35 7.47
C ILE A 64 5.69 -11.03 6.62
N PHE A 65 4.69 -11.93 6.67
CA PHE A 65 3.51 -11.81 5.80
C PHE A 65 2.30 -11.32 6.58
N ARG A 66 1.54 -10.42 5.97
CA ARG A 66 0.38 -9.78 6.59
C ARG A 66 -0.86 -10.09 5.74
N ASN A 67 -1.23 -11.38 5.72
CA ASN A 67 -2.25 -11.90 4.82
C ASN A 67 -3.68 -11.77 5.35
N ASP A 68 -3.87 -11.07 6.46
CA ASP A 68 -5.19 -10.75 7.00
C ASP A 68 -5.28 -9.25 7.29
N LYS A 69 -6.53 -8.77 7.36
CA LYS A 69 -6.79 -7.34 7.50
C LYS A 69 -6.20 -6.76 8.79
N GLU A 70 -6.28 -7.51 9.89
CA GLU A 70 -5.81 -7.03 11.19
C GLU A 70 -4.30 -6.84 11.22
N SER A 71 -3.54 -7.80 10.71
CA SER A 71 -2.08 -7.69 10.69
C SER A 71 -1.59 -6.67 9.67
N ALA A 72 -2.34 -6.47 8.58
CA ALA A 72 -2.05 -5.41 7.62
C ALA A 72 -2.29 -4.03 8.27
N LEU A 73 -3.39 -3.88 9.01
CA LEU A 73 -3.70 -2.64 9.73
C LEU A 73 -2.59 -2.31 10.73
N SER A 74 -2.14 -3.32 11.47
CA SER A 74 -1.02 -3.15 12.43
C SER A 74 0.23 -2.63 11.74
N TYR A 75 0.54 -3.14 10.55
CA TYR A 75 1.71 -2.68 9.80
C TYR A 75 1.62 -1.17 9.49
N PHE A 76 0.46 -0.72 9.00
CA PHE A 76 0.30 0.68 8.58
C PHE A 76 0.15 1.64 9.75
N ALA A 77 -0.54 1.26 10.81
CA ALA A 77 -0.91 2.17 11.90
C ALA A 77 -0.34 1.80 13.27
N GLY A 78 0.39 0.71 13.35
CA GLY A 78 0.81 0.15 14.64
C GLY A 78 -0.33 -0.61 15.30
N GLY A 79 -0.04 -1.42 16.28
CA GLY A 79 -1.06 -2.11 17.06
C GLY A 79 -0.67 -3.51 17.49
N GLU A 80 -1.40 -4.50 16.98
CA GLU A 80 -1.39 -5.87 17.45
C GLU A 80 -0.05 -6.60 17.33
N VAL A 81 0.68 -6.38 16.23
CA VAL A 81 1.98 -7.03 16.01
C VAL A 81 3.08 -6.23 16.69
N PRO A 82 3.81 -6.81 17.66
CA PRO A 82 4.75 -6.04 18.50
C PRO A 82 5.86 -5.30 17.75
N GLU A 83 6.34 -5.81 16.62
CA GLU A 83 7.41 -5.15 15.88
C GLU A 83 6.95 -3.89 15.14
N ASP A 84 5.63 -3.67 15.02
CA ASP A 84 5.10 -2.59 14.19
C ASP A 84 5.14 -1.24 14.88
N SER A 85 5.76 -0.26 14.22
CA SER A 85 5.72 1.13 14.64
C SER A 85 4.74 1.97 13.79
N GLY A 86 4.17 1.36 12.74
CA GLY A 86 3.24 2.02 11.84
C GLY A 86 3.92 2.69 10.66
N PHE A 87 3.95 1.99 9.52
CA PHE A 87 4.59 2.49 8.31
C PHE A 87 4.02 3.85 7.88
N ALA A 88 2.69 4.00 7.93
CA ALA A 88 2.04 5.22 7.45
C ALA A 88 2.11 6.38 8.44
N ILE A 89 2.41 6.09 9.70
CA ILE A 89 2.53 7.11 10.74
C ILE A 89 3.97 7.45 11.10
N LYS A 90 4.89 7.17 10.22
CA LYS A 90 6.32 7.56 10.30
C LYS A 90 6.48 9.05 10.66
N PRO A 91 5.79 10.06 10.10
CA PRO A 91 5.01 10.10 8.85
C PRO A 91 5.85 10.51 7.64
N TRP A 92 5.24 10.36 6.46
CA TRP A 92 5.90 10.72 5.21
C TRP A 92 5.39 12.06 4.69
N GLU A 93 6.32 12.90 4.22
CA GLU A 93 5.98 14.20 3.60
C GLU A 93 5.57 14.01 2.15
N SER A 94 6.26 13.10 1.44
CA SER A 94 5.96 12.83 0.04
C SER A 94 6.24 11.38 -0.32
N ILE A 95 5.47 10.87 -1.28
CA ILE A 95 5.66 9.54 -1.88
C ILE A 95 5.57 9.73 -3.38
N ASN A 96 6.66 9.47 -4.09
CA ASN A 96 6.73 9.64 -5.54
C ASN A 96 7.01 8.31 -6.22
N LEU A 97 6.23 8.02 -7.25
CA LEU A 97 6.36 6.81 -8.06
C LEU A 97 7.41 7.02 -9.15
N SER A 98 8.17 5.98 -9.45
CA SER A 98 9.17 5.98 -10.50
C SER A 98 9.32 4.59 -11.09
N GLU A 99 9.82 4.52 -12.32
CA GLU A 99 10.15 3.26 -13.01
C GLU A 99 8.99 2.24 -13.00
N VAL A 100 7.79 2.69 -13.32
CA VAL A 100 6.61 1.83 -13.26
C VAL A 100 6.54 0.94 -14.50
N ASN A 101 6.37 -0.37 -14.27
CA ASN A 101 6.27 -1.39 -15.30
C ASN A 101 4.90 -2.06 -15.21
N TYR A 102 4.27 -2.34 -16.35
CA TYR A 102 2.89 -2.82 -16.43
C TYR A 102 2.83 -4.16 -17.13
N LEU A 103 2.05 -5.09 -16.57
CA LEU A 103 1.66 -6.34 -17.23
C LEU A 103 0.13 -6.36 -17.20
N ILE A 104 -0.50 -6.25 -18.36
CA ILE A 104 -1.96 -6.14 -18.45
C ILE A 104 -2.52 -7.41 -19.09
N GLU A 105 -3.34 -8.14 -18.34
CA GLU A 105 -3.99 -9.37 -18.78
C GLU A 105 -5.51 -9.22 -18.73
N ASN A 106 -6.23 -10.24 -19.17
CA ASN A 106 -7.69 -10.18 -19.25
C ASN A 106 -8.39 -10.10 -17.90
N ASN A 107 -7.86 -10.79 -16.87
CA ASN A 107 -8.51 -10.92 -15.58
C ASN A 107 -7.75 -10.28 -14.43
N PHE A 108 -6.54 -9.79 -14.68
CA PHE A 108 -5.74 -9.12 -13.68
C PHE A 108 -4.70 -8.24 -14.36
N SER A 109 -4.10 -7.37 -13.59
CA SER A 109 -2.92 -6.63 -14.03
C SER A 109 -1.88 -6.71 -12.93
N ALA A 110 -0.61 -6.70 -13.33
CA ALA A 110 0.48 -6.62 -12.38
C ALA A 110 1.30 -5.36 -12.66
N VAL A 111 1.82 -4.78 -11.61
CA VAL A 111 2.63 -3.57 -11.73
C VAL A 111 3.84 -3.69 -10.81
N MET A 112 5.00 -3.32 -11.32
CA MET A 112 6.23 -3.21 -10.54
C MET A 112 6.78 -1.82 -10.73
N GLY A 113 7.27 -1.24 -9.65
CA GLY A 113 7.88 0.08 -9.73
C GLY A 113 8.63 0.41 -8.46
N THR A 114 9.07 1.65 -8.36
CA THR A 114 9.73 2.15 -7.16
C THR A 114 8.94 3.30 -6.55
N LEU A 115 9.03 3.40 -5.23
CA LEU A 115 8.49 4.50 -4.45
C LEU A 115 9.65 5.23 -3.79
N HIS A 116 9.66 6.55 -3.90
CA HIS A 116 10.61 7.40 -3.21
C HIS A 116 9.87 8.11 -2.09
N LEU A 117 10.19 7.75 -0.84
CA LEU A 117 9.47 8.24 0.33
C LEU A 117 10.36 9.20 1.11
N LYS A 118 9.89 10.44 1.28
CA LYS A 118 10.60 11.44 2.07
C LYS A 118 9.87 11.64 3.40
N PRO A 119 10.54 11.42 4.54
CA PRO A 119 9.92 11.70 5.84
C PRO A 119 9.93 13.19 6.14
N PHE A 120 9.10 13.63 7.10
CA PHE A 120 9.09 15.03 7.54
C PHE A 120 10.34 15.40 8.32
N ASP A 121 10.90 14.46 9.07
CA ASP A 121 11.94 14.77 10.05
C ASP A 121 13.37 14.79 9.50
N ASN A 122 13.58 14.43 8.24
CA ASN A 122 14.93 14.48 7.65
C ASN A 122 14.84 14.45 6.12
N GLU A 123 16.01 14.60 5.48
CA GLU A 123 16.11 14.65 4.02
C GLU A 123 16.42 13.29 3.39
N LYS A 124 16.57 12.24 4.19
CA LYS A 124 16.93 10.93 3.67
C LYS A 124 15.73 10.25 3.00
N ILE A 125 15.83 10.05 1.69
CA ILE A 125 14.80 9.38 0.91
C ILE A 125 14.94 7.87 1.09
N SER A 126 13.84 7.20 1.41
CA SER A 126 13.77 5.73 1.37
C SER A 126 13.25 5.31 0.00
N VAL A 127 13.91 4.35 -0.63
CA VAL A 127 13.49 3.82 -1.92
C VAL A 127 13.00 2.38 -1.73
N ILE A 128 11.81 2.12 -2.21
CA ILE A 128 11.15 0.82 -2.08
C ILE A 128 10.77 0.32 -3.46
N ALA A 129 11.09 -0.95 -3.75
CA ALA A 129 10.56 -1.62 -4.93
C ALA A 129 9.29 -2.36 -4.52
N PHE A 130 8.26 -2.26 -5.35
CA PHE A 130 6.98 -2.91 -5.05
C PHE A 130 6.44 -3.67 -6.24
N THR A 131 5.65 -4.69 -5.94
CA THR A 131 4.84 -5.42 -6.92
C THR A 131 3.41 -5.48 -6.40
N PHE A 132 2.45 -5.05 -7.23
CA PHE A 132 1.03 -5.24 -6.97
C PHE A 132 0.44 -6.12 -8.05
N VAL A 133 -0.34 -7.13 -7.66
CA VAL A 133 -1.27 -7.81 -8.57
C VAL A 133 -2.65 -7.25 -8.25
N LEU A 134 -3.30 -6.71 -9.27
CA LEU A 134 -4.56 -5.99 -9.14
C LEU A 134 -5.68 -6.77 -9.85
N GLU A 135 -6.85 -6.81 -9.22
CA GLU A 135 -8.06 -7.37 -9.81
C GLU A 135 -9.20 -6.39 -9.65
N LYS A 136 -10.18 -6.50 -10.53
CA LYS A 136 -11.35 -5.64 -10.52
C LYS A 136 -12.53 -6.37 -9.88
N TYR A 137 -13.17 -5.72 -8.92
CA TYR A 137 -14.37 -6.21 -8.22
C TYR A 137 -15.47 -5.21 -8.51
N ASN A 138 -16.37 -5.53 -9.45
CA ASN A 138 -17.28 -4.56 -10.04
C ASN A 138 -16.46 -3.44 -10.66
N ASP A 139 -16.60 -2.21 -10.19
CA ASP A 139 -15.82 -1.07 -10.70
C ASP A 139 -14.62 -0.71 -9.82
N SER A 140 -14.39 -1.50 -8.76
CA SER A 140 -13.30 -1.24 -7.81
C SER A 140 -12.08 -2.07 -8.12
N ILE A 141 -10.92 -1.43 -8.14
CA ILE A 141 -9.63 -2.11 -8.33
C ILE A 141 -9.01 -2.32 -6.96
N LYS A 142 -8.56 -3.54 -6.68
CA LYS A 142 -7.98 -3.89 -5.39
C LYS A 142 -6.77 -4.79 -5.54
N ILE A 143 -5.89 -4.76 -4.55
CA ILE A 143 -4.66 -5.53 -4.51
C ILE A 143 -4.95 -6.95 -4.02
N LYS A 144 -4.50 -7.93 -4.80
CA LYS A 144 -4.51 -9.36 -4.44
C LYS A 144 -3.16 -9.80 -3.90
N ILE A 145 -2.08 -9.27 -4.45
CA ILE A 145 -0.72 -9.59 -4.02
C ILE A 145 0.07 -8.29 -3.95
N HIS A 146 0.76 -8.08 -2.84
CA HIS A 146 1.65 -6.94 -2.64
C HIS A 146 2.95 -7.44 -2.04
N HIS A 147 4.04 -7.22 -2.73
CA HIS A 147 5.38 -7.56 -2.25
C HIS A 147 6.26 -6.33 -2.37
N SER A 148 6.85 -5.90 -1.28
CA SER A 148 7.73 -4.73 -1.25
C SER A 148 9.04 -5.04 -0.55
N SER A 149 10.10 -4.39 -1.02
CA SER A 149 11.41 -4.50 -0.40
C SER A 149 12.17 -3.18 -0.52
N GLU A 150 13.03 -2.93 0.43
CA GLU A 150 13.85 -1.72 0.43
C GLU A 150 15.02 -1.86 -0.56
N ILE A 151 15.28 -0.80 -1.30
CA ILE A 151 16.44 -0.69 -2.19
C ILE A 151 17.54 0.02 -1.41
N LYS A 152 18.67 -0.65 -1.27
CA LYS A 152 19.82 -0.10 -0.53
C LYS A 152 20.98 0.23 -1.44
#